data_54bf143227f4780c190444f1110aeda5
#
_entry.id   54bf143227f4780c190444f1110aeda5
#
_cell.length_a   1.000
_cell.length_b   1.000
_cell.length_c   1.000
_cell.angle_alpha   90.00
_cell.angle_beta   90.00
_cell.angle_gamma   90.00
#
_symmetry.space_group_name_H-M   'P 1'
#
loop_
_entity.id
_entity.type
_entity.pdbx_description
1 polymer ?
#
loop_
_entity_poly.entity_id
_entity_poly.type
_entity_poly.pdbx_seq_one_letter_code
_entity_poly.pdbx_strand_id
1 'polypeptide(L)'
;MNKSISIIIPAYNEETKLKPTVDSVLDRLENNAISDFEIIIFNDASTDRTGEVADDLAMQFSQVKVVHNAKNMNLGFNIVRGFQLATKEYAGFVPGDNETAPEALDNIFQAIGKADIVIPYIQNPEVRIWGRRILSKTYIAIINTAFGLKIRYYNGMCYFKTEMVKKVTVSTHGFAYMTEILVKLLKSGATFVEVPMINRARERGATKAFRIKNIASVFKTFLTLFWEVQILRKRINLS
;
A
#
# COMPACT_ATOMS: atom_id res chain seq x y z
N MET A 1 4.82 -22.50 7.99
CA MET A 1 4.45 -21.39 8.90
C MET A 1 3.04 -20.97 8.55
N ASN A 2 2.15 -20.87 9.52
CA ASN A 2 0.82 -20.30 9.29
C ASN A 2 1.00 -18.80 8.98
N LYS A 3 0.57 -18.38 7.79
CA LYS A 3 0.61 -16.97 7.39
C LYS A 3 -0.48 -16.21 8.14
N SER A 4 -0.14 -15.04 8.65
CA SER A 4 -1.04 -14.17 9.43
C SER A 4 -0.99 -12.75 8.86
N ILE A 5 -2.13 -12.20 8.40
CA ILE A 5 -2.15 -10.99 7.56
C ILE A 5 -3.22 -10.00 7.98
N SER A 6 -2.84 -8.73 8.19
CA SER A 6 -3.76 -7.59 8.26
C SER A 6 -3.85 -6.91 6.89
N ILE A 7 -5.06 -6.77 6.36
CA ILE A 7 -5.33 -6.13 5.07
C ILE A 7 -6.09 -4.83 5.31
N ILE A 8 -5.46 -3.70 4.97
CA ILE A 8 -6.07 -2.38 5.05
C ILE A 8 -6.80 -2.10 3.73
N ILE A 9 -8.08 -1.73 3.79
CA ILE A 9 -8.88 -1.36 2.61
C ILE A 9 -9.36 0.08 2.76
N PRO A 10 -8.62 1.07 2.23
CA PRO A 10 -9.09 2.45 2.16
C PRO A 10 -10.16 2.59 1.07
N ALA A 11 -11.30 3.20 1.43
CA ALA A 11 -12.44 3.42 0.54
C ALA A 11 -12.93 4.88 0.65
N TYR A 12 -13.19 5.52 -0.49
CA TYR A 12 -13.80 6.84 -0.60
C TYR A 12 -14.70 6.90 -1.81
N ASN A 13 -16.03 6.89 -1.60
CA ASN A 13 -17.06 6.84 -2.63
C ASN A 13 -16.90 5.60 -3.54
N GLU A 14 -16.92 4.43 -2.91
CA GLU A 14 -16.75 3.13 -3.55
C GLU A 14 -17.95 2.18 -3.23
N GLU A 15 -19.16 2.71 -3.09
CA GLU A 15 -20.36 1.95 -2.66
C GLU A 15 -20.63 0.69 -3.50
N THR A 16 -20.34 0.73 -4.81
CA THR A 16 -20.55 -0.39 -5.72
C THR A 16 -19.34 -1.34 -5.84
N LYS A 17 -18.16 -0.91 -5.37
CA LYS A 17 -16.90 -1.63 -5.56
C LYS A 17 -16.33 -2.22 -4.28
N LEU A 18 -16.67 -1.66 -3.12
CA LEU A 18 -16.11 -2.08 -1.83
C LEU A 18 -16.42 -3.55 -1.54
N LYS A 19 -17.70 -3.98 -1.67
CA LYS A 19 -18.08 -5.38 -1.44
C LYS A 19 -17.36 -6.33 -2.41
N PRO A 20 -17.38 -6.14 -3.75
CA PRO A 20 -16.59 -6.94 -4.68
C PRO A 20 -15.09 -6.99 -4.35
N THR A 21 -14.51 -5.90 -3.81
CA THR A 21 -13.10 -5.89 -3.37
C THR A 21 -12.90 -6.84 -2.19
N VAL A 22 -13.75 -6.76 -1.16
CA VAL A 22 -13.67 -7.63 0.02
C VAL A 22 -13.89 -9.08 -0.37
N ASP A 23 -14.91 -9.38 -1.18
CA ASP A 23 -15.18 -10.73 -1.67
C ASP A 23 -13.95 -11.31 -2.41
N SER A 24 -13.34 -10.52 -3.31
CA SER A 24 -12.12 -10.93 -4.02
C SER A 24 -10.95 -11.20 -3.07
N VAL A 25 -10.78 -10.38 -2.03
CA VAL A 25 -9.72 -10.59 -1.02
C VAL A 25 -9.97 -11.88 -0.25
N LEU A 26 -11.21 -12.12 0.21
CA LEU A 26 -11.58 -13.34 0.94
C LEU A 26 -11.34 -14.60 0.11
N ASP A 27 -11.78 -14.61 -1.16
CA ASP A 27 -11.52 -15.70 -2.09
C ASP A 27 -10.03 -16.01 -2.26
N ARG A 28 -9.19 -14.97 -2.34
CA ARG A 28 -7.74 -15.17 -2.50
C ARG A 28 -7.07 -15.63 -1.21
N LEU A 29 -7.54 -15.17 -0.05
CA LEU A 29 -7.08 -15.69 1.24
C LEU A 29 -7.37 -17.19 1.39
N GLU A 30 -8.60 -17.61 1.04
CA GLU A 30 -9.00 -19.03 1.06
C GLU A 30 -8.15 -19.85 0.09
N ASN A 31 -8.03 -19.42 -1.17
CA ASN A 31 -7.24 -20.12 -2.20
C ASN A 31 -5.75 -20.26 -1.86
N ASN A 32 -5.22 -19.35 -1.02
CA ASN A 32 -3.83 -19.40 -0.52
C ASN A 32 -3.71 -20.04 0.88
N ALA A 33 -4.78 -20.66 1.39
CA ALA A 33 -4.85 -21.32 2.69
C ALA A 33 -4.43 -20.39 3.86
N ILE A 34 -4.82 -19.11 3.80
CA ILE A 34 -4.57 -18.12 4.85
C ILE A 34 -5.84 -17.97 5.68
N SER A 35 -5.88 -18.60 6.84
CA SER A 35 -7.04 -18.58 7.75
C SER A 35 -6.91 -17.57 8.88
N ASP A 36 -5.69 -17.15 9.22
CA ASP A 36 -5.44 -16.12 10.25
C ASP A 36 -5.26 -14.75 9.60
N PHE A 37 -6.36 -14.00 9.49
CA PHE A 37 -6.35 -12.66 8.89
C PHE A 37 -7.31 -11.71 9.60
N GLU A 38 -7.13 -10.43 9.33
CA GLU A 38 -8.12 -9.36 9.59
C GLU A 38 -8.16 -8.40 8.40
N ILE A 39 -9.31 -7.81 8.18
CA ILE A 39 -9.53 -6.75 7.19
C ILE A 39 -9.93 -5.48 7.95
N ILE A 40 -9.23 -4.37 7.69
CA ILE A 40 -9.52 -3.07 8.31
C ILE A 40 -9.94 -2.11 7.19
N ILE A 41 -11.25 -1.86 7.10
CA ILE A 41 -11.83 -0.94 6.12
C ILE A 41 -11.76 0.47 6.69
N PHE A 42 -11.19 1.41 5.93
CA PHE A 42 -11.25 2.83 6.22
C PHE A 42 -12.26 3.51 5.30
N ASN A 43 -13.41 3.89 5.83
CA ASN A 43 -14.32 4.81 5.15
C ASN A 43 -13.81 6.24 5.35
N ASP A 44 -13.23 6.83 4.30
CA ASP A 44 -12.55 8.12 4.35
C ASP A 44 -13.51 9.32 4.18
N ALA A 45 -14.58 9.36 4.99
CA ALA A 45 -15.67 10.33 4.93
C ALA A 45 -16.39 10.33 3.56
N SER A 46 -16.79 9.15 3.09
CA SER A 46 -17.58 9.00 1.87
C SER A 46 -18.94 9.71 1.98
N THR A 47 -19.42 10.23 0.86
CA THR A 47 -20.71 10.91 0.74
C THR A 47 -21.79 10.05 0.08
N ASP A 48 -21.43 8.86 -0.38
CA ASP A 48 -22.30 7.80 -0.89
C ASP A 48 -22.54 6.73 0.17
N ARG A 49 -23.08 5.58 -0.20
CA ARG A 49 -23.38 4.48 0.71
C ARG A 49 -22.16 3.60 1.09
N THR A 50 -20.93 4.03 0.79
CA THR A 50 -19.72 3.26 1.12
C THR A 50 -19.62 2.92 2.61
N GLY A 51 -20.03 3.85 3.51
CA GLY A 51 -20.03 3.63 4.95
C GLY A 51 -20.98 2.52 5.36
N GLU A 52 -22.22 2.53 4.85
CA GLU A 52 -23.23 1.49 5.11
C GLU A 52 -22.75 0.11 4.62
N VAL A 53 -22.19 0.06 3.39
CA VAL A 53 -21.61 -1.20 2.85
C VAL A 53 -20.47 -1.72 3.71
N ALA A 54 -19.63 -0.84 4.25
CA ALA A 54 -18.55 -1.25 5.15
C ALA A 54 -19.08 -1.84 6.47
N ASP A 55 -20.11 -1.22 7.06
CA ASP A 55 -20.74 -1.69 8.29
C ASP A 55 -21.45 -3.04 8.10
N ASP A 56 -22.15 -3.22 6.95
CA ASP A 56 -22.78 -4.50 6.59
C ASP A 56 -21.72 -5.61 6.47
N LEU A 57 -20.57 -5.33 5.88
CA LEU A 57 -19.45 -6.28 5.80
C LEU A 57 -18.88 -6.63 7.18
N ALA A 58 -18.76 -5.67 8.08
CA ALA A 58 -18.32 -5.94 9.47
C ALA A 58 -19.35 -6.74 10.28
N MET A 59 -20.64 -6.59 10.00
CA MET A 59 -21.68 -7.44 10.61
C MET A 59 -21.66 -8.87 10.04
N GLN A 60 -21.32 -9.03 8.75
CA GLN A 60 -21.28 -10.33 8.08
C GLN A 60 -20.04 -11.14 8.43
N PHE A 61 -18.87 -10.49 8.58
CA PHE A 61 -17.58 -11.15 8.78
C PHE A 61 -16.90 -10.66 10.06
N SER A 62 -16.71 -11.53 11.03
CA SER A 62 -16.08 -11.20 12.33
C SER A 62 -14.61 -10.73 12.20
N GLN A 63 -13.93 -11.06 11.09
CA GLN A 63 -12.57 -10.62 10.78
C GLN A 63 -12.51 -9.21 10.18
N VAL A 64 -13.67 -8.61 9.83
CA VAL A 64 -13.74 -7.27 9.23
C VAL A 64 -14.00 -6.23 10.32
N LYS A 65 -13.20 -5.17 10.31
CA LYS A 65 -13.35 -3.99 11.19
C LYS A 65 -13.48 -2.74 10.34
N VAL A 66 -14.28 -1.77 10.80
CA VAL A 66 -14.47 -0.50 10.10
C VAL A 66 -13.97 0.67 10.93
N VAL A 67 -13.33 1.60 10.26
CA VAL A 67 -12.90 2.89 10.80
C VAL A 67 -13.49 3.99 9.94
N HIS A 68 -14.42 4.78 10.50
CA HIS A 68 -14.96 5.96 9.82
C HIS A 68 -14.14 7.20 10.17
N ASN A 69 -13.66 7.91 9.16
CA ASN A 69 -13.03 9.22 9.35
C ASN A 69 -14.10 10.32 9.35
N ALA A 70 -13.95 11.31 10.24
CA ALA A 70 -14.83 12.46 10.28
C ALA A 70 -14.67 13.41 9.07
N LYS A 71 -13.53 13.34 8.37
CA LYS A 71 -13.21 14.09 7.15
C LYS A 71 -12.26 13.27 6.27
N ASN A 72 -12.21 13.59 4.97
CA ASN A 72 -11.28 12.94 4.06
C ASN A 72 -9.82 13.21 4.46
N MET A 73 -9.11 12.15 4.84
CA MET A 73 -7.73 12.17 5.31
C MET A 73 -6.72 11.75 4.23
N ASN A 74 -7.19 11.31 3.08
CA ASN A 74 -6.45 10.76 1.96
C ASN A 74 -5.83 9.37 2.20
N LEU A 75 -5.51 8.72 1.07
CA LEU A 75 -5.03 7.34 1.01
C LEU A 75 -3.83 7.05 1.94
N GLY A 76 -2.80 7.90 1.88
CA GLY A 76 -1.56 7.67 2.64
C GLY A 76 -1.78 7.70 4.15
N PHE A 77 -2.64 8.60 4.64
CA PHE A 77 -3.00 8.66 6.07
C PHE A 77 -3.70 7.39 6.51
N ASN A 78 -4.71 6.93 5.76
CA ASN A 78 -5.48 5.74 6.09
C ASN A 78 -4.61 4.49 6.13
N ILE A 79 -3.69 4.34 5.18
CA ILE A 79 -2.76 3.21 5.13
C ILE A 79 -1.79 3.25 6.31
N VAL A 80 -1.16 4.39 6.60
CA VAL A 80 -0.24 4.52 7.73
C VAL A 80 -0.95 4.26 9.05
N ARG A 81 -2.17 4.82 9.24
CA ARG A 81 -2.99 4.53 10.42
C ARG A 81 -3.39 3.06 10.49
N GLY A 82 -3.71 2.44 9.36
CA GLY A 82 -4.02 1.02 9.27
C GLY A 82 -2.85 0.14 9.70
N PHE A 83 -1.62 0.46 9.31
CA PHE A 83 -0.43 -0.23 9.81
C PHE A 83 -0.30 -0.16 11.34
N GLN A 84 -0.64 0.98 11.95
CA GLN A 84 -0.61 1.11 13.42
C GLN A 84 -1.68 0.25 14.11
N LEU A 85 -2.86 0.07 13.48
CA LEU A 85 -3.96 -0.75 13.99
C LEU A 85 -3.80 -2.25 13.70
N ALA A 86 -2.98 -2.62 12.73
CA ALA A 86 -2.75 -4.00 12.31
C ALA A 86 -2.27 -4.88 13.48
N THR A 87 -2.81 -6.11 13.59
CA THR A 87 -2.48 -7.03 14.70
C THR A 87 -1.83 -8.33 14.23
N LYS A 88 -1.84 -8.62 12.92
CA LYS A 88 -1.28 -9.84 12.35
C LYS A 88 0.20 -9.68 12.03
N GLU A 89 0.88 -10.79 11.72
CA GLU A 89 2.33 -10.81 11.46
C GLU A 89 2.75 -9.90 10.30
N TYR A 90 1.99 -9.91 9.21
CA TYR A 90 2.18 -9.02 8.07
C TYR A 90 1.03 -8.05 7.92
N ALA A 91 1.33 -6.83 7.50
CA ALA A 91 0.33 -5.81 7.18
C ALA A 91 0.56 -5.24 5.79
N GLY A 92 -0.50 -5.12 5.02
CA GLY A 92 -0.50 -4.52 3.69
C GLY A 92 -1.84 -3.88 3.37
N PHE A 93 -2.02 -3.41 2.14
CA PHE A 93 -3.28 -2.79 1.76
C PHE A 93 -3.76 -3.23 0.39
N VAL A 94 -5.05 -3.14 0.18
CA VAL A 94 -5.73 -3.33 -1.11
C VAL A 94 -6.66 -2.14 -1.31
N PRO A 95 -6.58 -1.38 -2.43
CA PRO A 95 -7.53 -0.29 -2.70
C PRO A 95 -8.97 -0.81 -2.80
N GLY A 96 -9.93 -0.04 -2.26
CA GLY A 96 -11.36 -0.41 -2.27
C GLY A 96 -12.06 -0.27 -3.61
N ASP A 97 -11.33 0.04 -4.69
CA ASP A 97 -11.84 0.36 -6.04
C ASP A 97 -12.04 -0.86 -6.96
N ASN A 98 -11.80 -2.08 -6.46
CA ASN A 98 -11.89 -3.34 -7.21
C ASN A 98 -11.06 -3.38 -8.51
N GLU A 99 -9.99 -2.57 -8.59
CA GLU A 99 -9.09 -2.56 -9.76
C GLU A 99 -7.92 -3.55 -9.61
N THR A 100 -7.75 -4.16 -8.43
CA THR A 100 -6.68 -5.13 -8.19
C THR A 100 -7.03 -6.46 -8.86
N ALA A 101 -6.14 -6.94 -9.73
CA ALA A 101 -6.30 -8.24 -10.34
C ALA A 101 -6.11 -9.36 -9.30
N PRO A 102 -6.97 -10.42 -9.28
CA PRO A 102 -6.84 -11.52 -8.34
C PRO A 102 -5.46 -12.16 -8.32
N GLU A 103 -4.84 -12.31 -9.49
CA GLU A 103 -3.50 -12.90 -9.65
C GLU A 103 -2.41 -12.05 -8.95
N ALA A 104 -2.62 -10.74 -8.83
CA ALA A 104 -1.70 -9.88 -8.09
C ALA A 104 -1.76 -10.18 -6.58
N LEU A 105 -2.95 -10.46 -6.04
CA LEU A 105 -3.12 -10.88 -4.65
C LEU A 105 -2.51 -12.26 -4.41
N ASP A 106 -2.72 -13.21 -5.32
CA ASP A 106 -2.10 -14.55 -5.23
C ASP A 106 -0.58 -14.46 -5.17
N ASN A 107 0.04 -13.67 -6.06
CA ASN A 107 1.48 -13.48 -6.08
C ASN A 107 2.01 -12.87 -4.76
N ILE A 108 1.28 -11.91 -4.20
CA ILE A 108 1.61 -11.28 -2.92
C ILE A 108 1.48 -12.31 -1.79
N PHE A 109 0.33 -12.99 -1.68
CA PHE A 109 0.03 -13.90 -0.59
C PHE A 109 0.96 -15.12 -0.58
N GLN A 110 1.35 -15.62 -1.76
CA GLN A 110 2.36 -16.68 -1.87
C GLN A 110 3.76 -16.24 -1.43
N ALA A 111 4.06 -14.94 -1.51
CA ALA A 111 5.35 -14.38 -1.12
C ALA A 111 5.45 -14.02 0.38
N ILE A 112 4.31 -13.92 1.09
CA ILE A 112 4.29 -13.67 2.54
C ILE A 112 5.10 -14.76 3.27
N GLY A 113 5.97 -14.32 4.17
CA GLY A 113 6.88 -15.18 4.93
C GLY A 113 8.23 -15.44 4.26
N LYS A 114 8.44 -15.03 2.98
CA LYS A 114 9.73 -15.21 2.28
C LYS A 114 10.75 -14.11 2.59
N ALA A 115 10.30 -12.93 3.01
CA ALA A 115 11.13 -11.79 3.36
C ALA A 115 10.36 -10.86 4.30
N ASP A 116 11.01 -9.85 4.88
CA ASP A 116 10.37 -8.87 5.75
C ASP A 116 9.38 -7.97 4.98
N ILE A 117 9.64 -7.76 3.67
CA ILE A 117 8.81 -6.91 2.81
C ILE A 117 8.51 -7.65 1.51
N VAL A 118 7.23 -7.65 1.11
CA VAL A 118 6.78 -8.06 -0.24
C VAL A 118 6.47 -6.80 -1.04
N ILE A 119 7.18 -6.60 -2.15
CA ILE A 119 7.08 -5.41 -2.99
C ILE A 119 6.49 -5.79 -4.36
N PRO A 120 5.23 -5.48 -4.66
CA PRO A 120 4.67 -5.70 -5.98
C PRO A 120 5.22 -4.69 -7.00
N TYR A 121 5.61 -5.18 -8.17
CA TYR A 121 6.03 -4.33 -9.30
C TYR A 121 5.13 -4.54 -10.51
N ILE A 122 4.96 -3.50 -11.31
CA ILE A 122 4.09 -3.54 -12.50
C ILE A 122 4.79 -4.29 -13.62
N GLN A 123 4.21 -5.43 -14.01
CA GLN A 123 4.74 -6.28 -15.06
C GLN A 123 4.36 -5.78 -16.46
N ASN A 124 3.19 -5.14 -16.61
CA ASN A 124 2.63 -4.65 -17.86
C ASN A 124 2.55 -3.10 -17.91
N PRO A 125 3.68 -2.38 -17.86
CA PRO A 125 3.67 -0.90 -17.82
C PRO A 125 3.08 -0.26 -19.08
N GLU A 126 2.98 -1.00 -20.19
CA GLU A 126 2.44 -0.55 -21.48
C GLU A 126 0.97 -0.15 -21.42
N VAL A 127 0.17 -0.70 -20.50
CA VAL A 127 -1.23 -0.30 -20.29
C VAL A 127 -1.36 1.12 -19.74
N ARG A 128 -0.26 1.75 -19.31
CA ARG A 128 -0.23 3.11 -18.79
C ARG A 128 0.14 4.11 -19.87
N ILE A 129 -0.42 5.33 -19.83
CA ILE A 129 -0.06 6.46 -20.68
C ILE A 129 1.46 6.68 -20.61
N TRP A 130 2.11 6.88 -21.78
CA TRP A 130 3.57 6.96 -21.88
C TRP A 130 4.21 8.01 -20.96
N GLY A 131 3.59 9.20 -20.80
CA GLY A 131 4.08 10.23 -19.89
C GLY A 131 4.14 9.77 -18.43
N ARG A 132 3.16 8.98 -17.97
CA ARG A 132 3.17 8.36 -16.65
C ARG A 132 4.27 7.29 -16.51
N ARG A 133 4.56 6.58 -17.60
CA ARG A 133 5.66 5.59 -17.63
C ARG A 133 7.02 6.26 -17.46
N ILE A 134 7.26 7.36 -18.20
CA ILE A 134 8.52 8.13 -18.10
C ILE A 134 8.66 8.69 -16.68
N LEU A 135 7.63 9.39 -16.18
CA LEU A 135 7.65 9.95 -14.82
C LEU A 135 7.97 8.88 -13.77
N SER A 136 7.31 7.72 -13.86
CA SER A 136 7.55 6.60 -12.94
C SER A 136 8.98 6.06 -13.05
N LYS A 137 9.50 5.86 -14.27
CA LYS A 137 10.87 5.38 -14.48
C LYS A 137 11.91 6.37 -13.95
N THR A 138 11.73 7.67 -14.24
CA THR A 138 12.62 8.73 -13.74
C THR A 138 12.59 8.79 -12.21
N TYR A 139 11.40 8.73 -11.61
CA TYR A 139 11.26 8.69 -10.16
C TYR A 139 11.99 7.50 -9.53
N ILE A 140 11.78 6.29 -10.06
CA ILE A 140 12.45 5.07 -9.58
C ILE A 140 13.99 5.21 -9.72
N ALA A 141 14.48 5.72 -10.85
CA ALA A 141 15.91 5.92 -11.07
C ALA A 141 16.51 6.90 -10.06
N ILE A 142 15.85 8.03 -9.80
CA ILE A 142 16.29 9.03 -8.81
C ILE A 142 16.37 8.39 -7.41
N ILE A 143 15.31 7.70 -6.96
CA ILE A 143 15.31 7.09 -5.63
C ILE A 143 16.37 5.99 -5.53
N ASN A 144 16.45 5.09 -6.51
CA ASN A 144 17.45 4.03 -6.51
C ASN A 144 18.88 4.58 -6.44
N THR A 145 19.21 5.59 -7.25
CA THR A 145 20.54 6.22 -7.26
C THR A 145 20.82 6.94 -5.94
N ALA A 146 19.87 7.75 -5.44
CA ALA A 146 20.06 8.54 -4.23
C ALA A 146 20.27 7.68 -2.98
N PHE A 147 19.61 6.52 -2.89
CA PHE A 147 19.66 5.67 -1.71
C PHE A 147 20.45 4.36 -1.91
N GLY A 148 21.02 4.13 -3.10
CA GLY A 148 21.76 2.90 -3.40
C GLY A 148 20.87 1.67 -3.34
N LEU A 149 19.63 1.77 -3.84
CA LEU A 149 18.64 0.69 -3.88
C LEU A 149 18.45 0.17 -5.30
N LYS A 150 17.81 -1.00 -5.44
CA LYS A 150 17.49 -1.63 -6.73
C LYS A 150 16.06 -2.14 -6.72
N ILE A 151 15.08 -1.23 -6.53
CA ILE A 151 13.65 -1.54 -6.47
C ILE A 151 13.01 -1.20 -7.80
N ARG A 152 12.11 -2.07 -8.28
CA ARG A 152 11.40 -1.87 -9.56
C ARG A 152 10.22 -0.92 -9.46
N TYR A 153 9.60 -0.83 -8.26
CA TYR A 153 8.42 0.02 -8.08
C TYR A 153 8.21 0.41 -6.61
N TYR A 154 7.97 1.70 -6.32
CA TYR A 154 7.87 2.23 -4.97
C TYR A 154 6.43 2.48 -4.49
N ASN A 155 5.44 2.51 -5.38
CA ASN A 155 4.05 2.89 -5.05
C ASN A 155 3.07 1.70 -5.20
N GLY A 156 3.54 0.48 -4.94
CA GLY A 156 2.73 -0.73 -4.97
C GLY A 156 2.01 -1.00 -3.65
N MET A 157 1.15 -2.01 -3.67
CA MET A 157 0.48 -2.57 -2.49
C MET A 157 1.45 -3.43 -1.69
N CYS A 158 2.45 -2.79 -1.06
CA CYS A 158 3.48 -3.50 -0.29
C CYS A 158 2.90 -4.12 0.98
N TYR A 159 3.44 -5.30 1.34
CA TYR A 159 3.18 -5.96 2.61
C TYR A 159 4.48 -6.00 3.42
N PHE A 160 4.38 -5.74 4.70
CA PHE A 160 5.50 -5.58 5.62
C PHE A 160 5.29 -6.47 6.84
N LYS A 161 6.37 -6.94 7.47
CA LYS A 161 6.27 -7.37 8.87
C LYS A 161 5.70 -6.23 9.70
N THR A 162 4.61 -6.49 10.39
CA THR A 162 3.83 -5.47 11.11
C THR A 162 4.66 -4.77 12.18
N GLU A 163 5.47 -5.50 12.91
CA GLU A 163 6.36 -4.95 13.93
C GLU A 163 7.36 -3.94 13.37
N MET A 164 7.86 -4.17 12.13
CA MET A 164 8.80 -3.27 11.48
C MET A 164 8.12 -2.01 10.94
N VAL A 165 6.98 -2.14 10.24
CA VAL A 165 6.31 -0.97 9.68
C VAL A 165 5.74 -0.05 10.75
N LYS A 166 5.34 -0.58 11.90
CA LYS A 166 4.91 0.21 13.07
C LYS A 166 6.01 1.10 13.65
N LYS A 167 7.27 0.71 13.53
CA LYS A 167 8.42 1.50 14.00
C LYS A 167 8.76 2.69 13.06
N VAL A 168 8.16 2.73 11.85
CA VAL A 168 8.43 3.79 10.87
C VAL A 168 7.63 5.04 11.21
N THR A 169 8.31 6.11 11.55
CA THR A 169 7.70 7.44 11.59
C THR A 169 7.62 7.99 10.16
N VAL A 170 6.40 8.18 9.67
CA VAL A 170 6.13 8.71 8.33
C VAL A 170 5.88 10.21 8.41
N SER A 171 6.65 10.99 7.65
CA SER A 171 6.58 12.46 7.64
C SER A 171 5.57 13.01 6.64
N THR A 172 5.17 12.19 5.65
CA THR A 172 4.23 12.58 4.61
C THR A 172 3.08 11.57 4.45
N HIS A 173 1.87 12.09 4.23
CA HIS A 173 0.72 11.28 3.85
C HIS A 173 0.32 11.50 2.37
N GLY A 174 1.18 12.22 1.61
CA GLY A 174 1.05 12.43 0.17
C GLY A 174 1.59 11.24 -0.65
N PHE A 175 1.82 11.45 -1.95
CA PHE A 175 2.20 10.38 -2.90
C PHE A 175 3.52 9.65 -2.59
N ALA A 176 4.39 10.21 -1.73
CA ALA A 176 5.69 9.62 -1.40
C ALA A 176 5.70 8.80 -0.09
N TYR A 177 4.56 8.62 0.60
CA TYR A 177 4.51 7.92 1.89
C TYR A 177 5.08 6.48 1.80
N MET A 178 4.73 5.75 0.75
CA MET A 178 5.20 4.37 0.57
C MET A 178 6.70 4.33 0.26
N THR A 179 7.20 5.29 -0.53
CA THR A 179 8.64 5.43 -0.79
C THR A 179 9.41 5.72 0.50
N GLU A 180 8.86 6.59 1.36
CA GLU A 180 9.48 6.90 2.66
C GLU A 180 9.58 5.65 3.54
N ILE A 181 8.49 4.86 3.64
CA ILE A 181 8.48 3.61 4.40
C ILE A 181 9.52 2.63 3.85
N LEU A 182 9.49 2.36 2.55
CA LEU A 182 10.41 1.42 1.90
C LEU A 182 11.87 1.82 2.08
N VAL A 183 12.21 3.08 1.80
CA VAL A 183 13.59 3.56 1.93
C VAL A 183 14.07 3.43 3.39
N LYS A 184 13.27 3.85 4.36
CA LYS A 184 13.64 3.77 5.79
C LYS A 184 13.87 2.33 6.23
N LEU A 185 13.00 1.39 5.88
CA LEU A 185 13.12 -0.01 6.25
C LEU A 185 14.30 -0.69 5.53
N LEU A 186 14.43 -0.53 4.21
CA LEU A 186 15.50 -1.14 3.42
C LEU A 186 16.89 -0.63 3.82
N LYS A 187 17.02 0.67 4.11
CA LYS A 187 18.28 1.25 4.62
C LYS A 187 18.58 0.86 6.07
N SER A 188 17.60 0.31 6.78
CA SER A 188 17.76 -0.28 8.10
C SER A 188 18.05 -1.78 8.09
N GLY A 189 18.15 -2.39 6.90
CA GLY A 189 18.54 -3.79 6.72
C GLY A 189 17.37 -4.76 6.52
N ALA A 190 16.12 -4.28 6.35
CA ALA A 190 15.00 -5.16 6.05
C ALA A 190 15.21 -5.91 4.73
N THR A 191 14.91 -7.19 4.72
CA THR A 191 14.93 -8.04 3.53
C THR A 191 13.66 -7.83 2.70
N PHE A 192 13.74 -8.07 1.39
CA PHE A 192 12.57 -7.94 0.53
C PHE A 192 12.53 -8.97 -0.59
N VAL A 193 11.33 -9.22 -1.09
CA VAL A 193 11.06 -9.96 -2.31
C VAL A 193 10.15 -9.15 -3.22
N GLU A 194 10.45 -9.13 -4.52
CA GLU A 194 9.60 -8.47 -5.51
C GLU A 194 8.71 -9.48 -6.24
N VAL A 195 7.42 -9.15 -6.37
CA VAL A 195 6.44 -10.00 -7.07
C VAL A 195 5.78 -9.25 -8.22
N PRO A 196 5.43 -9.92 -9.33
CA PRO A 196 4.76 -9.28 -10.44
C PRO A 196 3.31 -8.93 -10.07
N MET A 197 2.87 -7.76 -10.54
CA MET A 197 1.49 -7.29 -10.46
C MET A 197 1.04 -6.84 -11.85
N ILE A 198 -0.06 -7.38 -12.31
CA ILE A 198 -0.71 -6.95 -13.55
C ILE A 198 -1.70 -5.85 -13.22
N ASN A 199 -1.56 -4.70 -13.87
CA ASN A 199 -2.55 -3.64 -13.79
C ASN A 199 -3.64 -3.87 -14.82
N ARG A 200 -4.90 -3.73 -14.40
CA ARG A 200 -6.01 -3.56 -15.35
C ARG A 200 -5.98 -2.15 -15.95
N ALA A 201 -6.33 -2.02 -17.23
CA ALA A 201 -6.45 -0.72 -17.85
C ALA A 201 -7.58 0.05 -17.15
N ARG A 202 -7.28 1.24 -16.60
CA ARG A 202 -8.31 2.12 -16.02
C ARG A 202 -9.24 2.60 -17.12
N GLU A 203 -10.52 2.33 -16.97
CA GLU A 203 -11.51 2.72 -17.97
C GLU A 203 -11.66 4.24 -18.10
N ARG A 204 -11.43 5.06 -17.08
CA ARG A 204 -11.34 6.55 -17.15
C ARG A 204 -10.82 7.14 -15.82
N GLY A 205 -10.02 8.20 -15.89
CA GLY A 205 -9.63 9.03 -14.73
C GLY A 205 -8.37 9.85 -14.97
N ALA A 206 -8.48 11.19 -14.85
CA ALA A 206 -7.31 12.06 -14.91
C ALA A 206 -6.36 11.76 -13.75
N THR A 207 -5.09 11.56 -14.07
CA THR A 207 -4.06 11.24 -13.07
C THR A 207 -3.79 12.46 -12.18
N LYS A 208 -4.22 12.42 -10.93
CA LYS A 208 -3.93 13.47 -9.93
C LYS A 208 -2.43 13.68 -9.67
N ALA A 209 -1.58 12.72 -10.09
CA ALA A 209 -0.12 12.76 -9.89
C ALA A 209 0.57 13.95 -10.58
N PHE A 210 0.03 14.45 -11.69
CA PHE A 210 0.60 15.58 -12.44
C PHE A 210 0.28 16.97 -11.86
N ARG A 211 -0.47 17.07 -10.77
CA ARG A 211 -0.70 18.37 -10.14
C ARG A 211 0.60 18.91 -9.53
N ILE A 212 0.96 20.16 -9.82
CA ILE A 212 2.19 20.82 -9.36
C ILE A 212 2.38 20.71 -7.84
N LYS A 213 1.30 20.85 -7.06
CA LYS A 213 1.31 20.66 -5.61
C LYS A 213 1.83 19.27 -5.19
N ASN A 214 1.47 18.21 -5.94
CA ASN A 214 1.89 16.86 -5.64
C ASN A 214 3.37 16.66 -5.96
N ILE A 215 3.86 17.23 -7.05
CA ILE A 215 5.29 17.19 -7.44
C ILE A 215 6.13 17.91 -6.38
N ALA A 216 5.73 19.11 -5.97
CA ALA A 216 6.43 19.87 -4.92
C ALA A 216 6.46 19.12 -3.57
N SER A 217 5.33 18.48 -3.19
CA SER A 217 5.26 17.66 -1.99
C SER A 217 6.20 16.45 -2.05
N VAL A 218 6.24 15.75 -3.19
CA VAL A 218 7.13 14.60 -3.41
C VAL A 218 8.59 15.05 -3.33
N PHE A 219 8.94 16.19 -3.94
CA PHE A 219 10.30 16.73 -3.90
C PHE A 219 10.72 17.12 -2.46
N LYS A 220 9.83 17.79 -1.72
CA LYS A 220 10.08 18.11 -0.30
C LYS A 220 10.34 16.83 0.51
N THR A 221 9.50 15.81 0.35
CA THR A 221 9.68 14.52 1.04
C THR A 221 11.01 13.87 0.65
N PHE A 222 11.38 13.91 -0.63
CA PHE A 222 12.67 13.40 -1.10
C PHE A 222 13.85 14.07 -0.40
N LEU A 223 13.88 15.42 -0.31
CA LEU A 223 14.95 16.15 0.35
C LEU A 223 15.03 15.81 1.85
N THR A 224 13.89 15.78 2.54
CA THR A 224 13.84 15.42 3.96
C THR A 224 14.36 13.99 4.18
N LEU A 225 13.88 13.04 3.36
CA LEU A 225 14.28 11.65 3.44
C LEU A 225 15.77 11.45 3.13
N PHE A 226 16.28 12.15 2.12
CA PHE A 226 17.71 12.13 1.78
C PHE A 226 18.56 12.64 2.94
N TRP A 227 18.16 13.75 3.54
CA TRP A 227 18.85 14.31 4.71
C TRP A 227 18.84 13.34 5.88
N GLU A 228 17.68 12.80 6.25
CA GLU A 228 17.56 11.86 7.36
C GLU A 228 18.36 10.58 7.15
N VAL A 229 18.27 9.98 5.98
CA VAL A 229 18.80 8.63 5.73
C VAL A 229 20.26 8.64 5.28
N GLN A 230 20.68 9.60 4.45
CA GLN A 230 22.03 9.64 3.89
C GLN A 230 22.98 10.55 4.68
N ILE A 231 22.50 11.70 5.13
CA ILE A 231 23.36 12.65 5.87
C ILE A 231 23.37 12.32 7.37
N LEU A 232 22.19 12.26 8.00
CA LEU A 232 22.08 11.94 9.42
C LEU A 232 22.22 10.45 9.72
N ARG A 233 22.20 9.59 8.69
CA ARG A 233 22.31 8.13 8.79
C ARG A 233 21.33 7.50 9.80
N LYS A 234 20.15 8.10 9.95
CA LYS A 234 19.11 7.56 10.83
C LYS A 234 18.70 6.16 10.34
N ARG A 235 18.66 5.21 11.26
CA ARG A 235 18.23 3.82 11.01
C ARG A 235 17.15 3.44 12.03
N ILE A 236 16.25 2.57 11.63
CA ILE A 236 15.22 2.00 12.50
C ILE A 236 15.82 0.76 13.15
N ASN A 237 15.65 0.62 14.45
CA ASN A 237 15.97 -0.65 15.10
C ASN A 237 14.90 -1.69 14.71
N LEU A 238 15.30 -2.70 13.93
CA LEU A 238 14.41 -3.75 13.43
C LEU A 238 14.37 -5.00 14.35
N SER A 239 15.27 -5.04 15.37
CA SER A 239 15.24 -6.07 16.39
C SER A 239 14.10 -5.90 17.37
#